data_fa92c6e49a9a5f29f245b841946d1050
#
_entry.id   fa92c6e49a9a5f29f245b841946d1050
#
_cell.length_a   1.000
_cell.length_b   1.000
_cell.length_c   1.000
_cell.angle_alpha   90.00
_cell.angle_beta   90.00
_cell.angle_gamma   90.00
#
_symmetry.space_group_name_H-M   'P 1'
#
loop_
_entity.id
_entity.type
_entity.pdbx_description
1 polymer ?
#
loop_
_entity_poly.entity_id
_entity_poly.type
_entity_poly.pdbx_seq_one_letter_code
_entity_poly.pdbx_strand_id
1 'polypeptide(L)'
;MSEAVDLELDEKVSEEKPEEFARAGSEQDSVKGEIPSAYNVDLDSINPVWNRLFQENKNLEYFERLRAEDPVHFNDTEIAGRYWSLTRYDDIKAVDMDHHNFSSAHGITLGFPIDRPLPEGALDISLFIAMDPPKHDVQRKTVAPVVSARNMHALEPLIRERTANVLDSLPIGETFNWVDKVSIELTTQMLATLFDFPFEERRKLTRWSDVATAAPGSGIVDTEEQRRAELFEMLAYFNDIWEQRKANPTGDFVSMLAHGEDTKDMQPLEFMGNLILLIVGGNDTTRNSMSGGVLALNQFPKEYDKLRADHSLIPNMVSEVIRWQTPLAYMRRTANSDCEIRGKQIKAGDQLLMWYLSGNRDEDVFENGEDLIIDRPNARNHLSFGFGIHRCMGNRTAELQLKILWEEIMKRFEHIEVVGKEERTFSSFVRGYTELPVRLHKKV
;
A
#
# COMPACT_ATOMS: atom_id res chain seq x y z
N MET A 1 39.57 4.13 12.42
CA MET A 1 39.21 5.14 13.39
C MET A 1 37.77 5.47 13.11
N SER A 2 36.90 5.00 13.97
CA SER A 2 35.47 5.17 13.89
C SER A 2 35.11 6.55 14.44
N GLU A 3 34.75 7.49 13.57
CA GLU A 3 34.05 8.68 14.03
C GLU A 3 32.57 8.31 14.23
N ALA A 4 32.22 8.10 15.50
CA ALA A 4 30.85 8.10 15.92
C ALA A 4 30.30 9.50 15.68
N VAL A 5 29.26 9.61 14.86
CA VAL A 5 28.50 10.85 14.71
C VAL A 5 27.66 11.00 15.98
N ASP A 6 28.18 11.68 16.98
CA ASP A 6 27.41 12.18 18.13
C ASP A 6 26.46 13.26 17.60
N LEU A 7 25.20 12.89 17.39
CA LEU A 7 24.12 13.84 17.24
C LEU A 7 23.77 14.38 18.64
N GLU A 8 24.42 15.50 19.04
CA GLU A 8 23.98 16.27 20.20
C GLU A 8 22.53 16.74 19.96
N LEU A 9 21.62 16.14 20.71
CA LEU A 9 20.26 16.62 20.86
C LEU A 9 20.29 17.84 21.78
N ASP A 10 20.19 19.05 21.21
CA ASP A 10 20.00 20.27 21.96
C ASP A 10 18.67 20.19 22.74
N GLU A 11 18.75 19.96 24.07
CA GLU A 11 17.65 20.09 25.02
C GLU A 11 17.25 21.56 25.18
N LYS A 12 16.39 22.04 24.31
CA LYS A 12 15.51 23.18 24.58
C LYS A 12 14.10 22.85 24.14
N VAL A 13 13.41 22.03 24.91
CA VAL A 13 11.98 21.87 24.79
C VAL A 13 11.31 23.08 25.46
N SER A 14 10.80 24.02 24.66
CA SER A 14 9.79 24.95 25.10
C SER A 14 8.49 24.17 25.29
N GLU A 15 7.81 24.39 26.44
CA GLU A 15 6.47 23.85 26.73
C GLU A 15 5.38 24.51 25.87
N GLU A 16 5.54 24.55 24.55
CA GLU A 16 4.45 24.78 23.63
C GLU A 16 3.88 23.43 23.23
N LYS A 17 2.56 23.25 23.40
CA LYS A 17 1.82 22.06 22.94
C LYS A 17 2.25 21.77 21.51
N PRO A 18 2.68 20.55 21.19
CA PRO A 18 2.99 20.21 19.80
C PRO A 18 1.72 20.48 18.99
N GLU A 19 1.80 21.38 18.00
CA GLU A 19 0.78 21.47 16.96
C GLU A 19 0.67 20.07 16.37
N GLU A 20 -0.50 19.46 16.51
CA GLU A 20 -0.78 18.12 15.99
C GLU A 20 -0.39 18.13 14.52
N PHE A 21 0.52 17.22 14.12
CA PHE A 21 0.83 16.95 12.72
C PHE A 21 -0.43 16.40 12.03
N ALA A 22 -1.36 17.28 11.72
CA ALA A 22 -2.57 16.94 11.03
C ALA A 22 -2.20 16.49 9.61
N ARG A 23 -2.38 15.20 9.31
CA ARG A 23 -2.36 14.72 7.92
C ARG A 23 -3.63 15.22 7.22
N ALA A 24 -3.53 15.48 5.92
CA ALA A 24 -4.70 15.80 5.11
C ALA A 24 -5.82 14.78 5.35
N GLY A 25 -7.02 15.28 5.65
CA GLY A 25 -8.18 14.46 6.08
C GLY A 25 -8.48 14.50 7.57
N SER A 26 -7.54 14.95 8.43
CA SER A 26 -7.72 14.95 9.89
C SER A 26 -8.88 15.83 10.40
N GLU A 27 -9.19 16.93 9.72
CA GLU A 27 -10.31 17.82 10.10
C GLU A 27 -11.65 17.09 10.01
N GLN A 28 -11.87 16.30 8.94
CA GLN A 28 -13.10 15.54 8.76
C GLN A 28 -13.13 14.29 9.66
N ASP A 29 -11.99 13.69 9.97
CA ASP A 29 -11.90 12.55 10.86
C ASP A 29 -12.32 12.88 12.30
N SER A 30 -12.23 14.14 12.70
CA SER A 30 -12.73 14.64 14.00
C SER A 30 -14.25 14.75 14.09
N VAL A 31 -14.96 14.76 12.96
CA VAL A 31 -16.43 14.89 12.92
C VAL A 31 -17.08 13.65 13.52
N LYS A 32 -17.83 13.85 14.61
CA LYS A 32 -18.59 12.77 15.27
C LYS A 32 -19.95 12.62 14.60
N GLY A 33 -20.45 11.40 14.53
CA GLY A 33 -21.77 11.09 14.00
C GLY A 33 -21.74 10.13 12.81
N GLU A 34 -22.91 9.89 12.24
CA GLU A 34 -23.04 9.04 11.07
C GLU A 34 -22.49 9.75 9.82
N ILE A 35 -21.73 9.03 9.00
CA ILE A 35 -21.29 9.51 7.70
C ILE A 35 -22.52 9.62 6.78
N PRO A 36 -22.84 10.80 6.23
CA PRO A 36 -23.98 10.95 5.34
C PRO A 36 -23.79 10.16 4.04
N SER A 37 -24.88 9.89 3.33
CA SER A 37 -24.80 9.43 1.93
C SER A 37 -24.11 10.49 1.08
N ALA A 38 -23.30 10.05 0.11
CA ALA A 38 -22.63 10.94 -0.83
C ALA A 38 -23.62 11.86 -1.58
N TYR A 39 -24.86 11.43 -1.79
CA TYR A 39 -25.89 12.18 -2.49
C TYR A 39 -26.63 13.20 -1.60
N ASN A 40 -26.37 13.21 -0.29
CA ASN A 40 -26.95 14.13 0.69
C ASN A 40 -26.00 15.27 1.11
N VAL A 41 -24.84 15.37 0.47
CA VAL A 41 -23.86 16.44 0.70
C VAL A 41 -23.66 17.25 -0.58
N ASP A 42 -23.23 18.52 -0.44
CA ASP A 42 -22.87 19.30 -1.62
C ASP A 42 -21.68 18.66 -2.34
N LEU A 43 -21.73 18.61 -3.67
CA LEU A 43 -20.68 18.00 -4.48
C LEU A 43 -19.31 18.64 -4.21
N ASP A 44 -19.26 19.97 -4.16
CA ASP A 44 -18.04 20.74 -3.90
C ASP A 44 -17.47 20.54 -2.48
N SER A 45 -18.28 20.00 -1.54
CA SER A 45 -17.83 19.70 -0.18
C SER A 45 -17.23 18.32 -0.01
N ILE A 46 -17.29 17.49 -1.04
CA ILE A 46 -16.73 16.13 -0.98
C ILE A 46 -15.21 16.20 -0.87
N ASN A 47 -14.68 15.61 0.21
CA ASN A 47 -13.26 15.37 0.37
C ASN A 47 -13.02 13.85 0.48
N PRO A 48 -12.54 13.19 -0.58
CA PRO A 48 -12.41 11.75 -0.58
C PRO A 48 -11.23 11.22 0.27
N VAL A 49 -10.40 12.11 0.84
CA VAL A 49 -9.25 11.73 1.69
C VAL A 49 -9.66 11.47 3.15
N TRP A 50 -10.93 11.40 3.45
CA TRP A 50 -11.46 11.15 4.78
C TRP A 50 -11.28 9.69 5.21
N ASN A 51 -10.44 9.42 6.24
CA ASN A 51 -10.08 8.07 6.67
C ASN A 51 -11.27 7.22 7.15
N ARG A 52 -12.23 7.85 7.85
CA ARG A 52 -13.44 7.16 8.30
C ARG A 52 -14.30 6.62 7.15
N LEU A 53 -14.31 7.26 5.97
CA LEU A 53 -15.03 6.73 4.80
C LEU A 53 -14.52 5.33 4.46
N PHE A 54 -13.21 5.11 4.55
CA PHE A 54 -12.57 3.83 4.24
C PHE A 54 -12.75 2.82 5.36
N GLN A 55 -12.60 3.26 6.61
CA GLN A 55 -12.80 2.40 7.78
C GLN A 55 -14.24 1.86 7.85
N GLU A 56 -15.23 2.72 7.60
CA GLU A 56 -16.66 2.36 7.60
C GLU A 56 -17.13 1.76 6.26
N ASN A 57 -16.23 1.61 5.26
CA ASN A 57 -16.50 1.11 3.91
C ASN A 57 -17.62 1.88 3.17
N LYS A 58 -17.68 3.19 3.38
CA LYS A 58 -18.66 4.09 2.74
C LYS A 58 -18.07 4.89 1.57
N ASN A 59 -16.81 4.73 1.28
CA ASN A 59 -16.07 5.46 0.26
C ASN A 59 -16.56 5.19 -1.18
N LEU A 60 -17.10 4.01 -1.47
CA LEU A 60 -17.47 3.62 -2.82
C LEU A 60 -18.57 4.50 -3.42
N GLU A 61 -19.61 4.83 -2.64
CA GLU A 61 -20.70 5.72 -3.05
C GLU A 61 -20.20 7.14 -3.41
N TYR A 62 -19.21 7.64 -2.66
CA TYR A 62 -18.60 8.94 -2.95
C TYR A 62 -17.82 8.93 -4.27
N PHE A 63 -17.09 7.88 -4.56
CA PHE A 63 -16.38 7.74 -5.83
C PHE A 63 -17.32 7.49 -7.00
N GLU A 64 -18.41 6.74 -6.82
CA GLU A 64 -19.44 6.58 -7.84
C GLU A 64 -20.01 7.95 -8.25
N ARG A 65 -20.40 8.77 -7.27
CA ARG A 65 -20.91 10.10 -7.55
C ARG A 65 -19.87 11.00 -8.21
N LEU A 66 -18.63 11.02 -7.73
CA LEU A 66 -17.56 11.82 -8.35
C LEU A 66 -17.28 11.38 -9.80
N ARG A 67 -17.25 10.08 -10.08
CA ARG A 67 -17.10 9.61 -11.48
C ARG A 67 -18.21 10.11 -12.38
N ALA A 68 -19.44 10.16 -11.87
CA ALA A 68 -20.62 10.56 -12.64
C ALA A 68 -20.73 12.07 -12.82
N GLU A 69 -20.49 12.88 -11.76
CA GLU A 69 -20.85 14.29 -11.73
C GLU A 69 -19.62 15.23 -11.84
N ASP A 70 -18.48 14.86 -11.26
CA ASP A 70 -17.24 15.69 -11.26
C ASP A 70 -15.97 14.82 -11.25
N PRO A 71 -15.63 14.16 -12.35
CA PRO A 71 -14.56 13.17 -12.40
C PRO A 71 -13.15 13.73 -12.17
N VAL A 72 -12.95 15.02 -12.28
CA VAL A 72 -11.73 15.76 -11.93
C VAL A 72 -12.12 16.76 -10.86
N HIS A 73 -12.21 16.29 -9.62
CA HIS A 73 -12.77 17.01 -8.50
C HIS A 73 -11.71 17.83 -7.76
N PHE A 74 -12.03 19.10 -7.50
CA PHE A 74 -11.14 20.06 -6.86
C PHE A 74 -11.39 20.16 -5.37
N ASN A 75 -10.31 20.17 -4.59
CA ASN A 75 -10.31 20.53 -3.19
C ASN A 75 -9.21 21.54 -2.89
N ASP A 76 -9.45 22.40 -1.91
CA ASP A 76 -8.46 23.30 -1.32
C ASP A 76 -8.61 23.27 0.20
N THR A 77 -7.57 22.84 0.90
CA THR A 77 -7.59 22.66 2.35
C THR A 77 -6.44 23.42 3.00
N GLU A 78 -6.60 23.80 4.25
CA GLU A 78 -5.57 24.54 4.99
C GLU A 78 -4.25 23.75 5.05
N ILE A 79 -4.32 22.44 5.23
CA ILE A 79 -3.16 21.57 5.39
C ILE A 79 -2.52 21.23 4.04
N ALA A 80 -3.28 20.69 3.11
CA ALA A 80 -2.75 20.16 1.85
C ALA A 80 -2.74 21.22 0.72
N GLY A 81 -3.39 22.37 0.90
CA GLY A 81 -3.58 23.35 -0.17
C GLY A 81 -4.44 22.76 -1.30
N ARG A 82 -4.12 23.19 -2.52
CA ARG A 82 -4.84 22.80 -3.73
C ARG A 82 -4.51 21.38 -4.15
N TYR A 83 -5.54 20.56 -4.39
CA TYR A 83 -5.37 19.24 -4.99
C TYR A 83 -6.59 18.81 -5.80
N TRP A 84 -6.37 17.86 -6.69
CA TRP A 84 -7.37 17.33 -7.60
C TRP A 84 -7.51 15.82 -7.39
N SER A 85 -8.74 15.34 -7.35
CA SER A 85 -9.07 13.92 -7.31
C SER A 85 -9.46 13.42 -8.70
N LEU A 86 -8.62 12.58 -9.29
CA LEU A 86 -8.91 11.93 -10.57
C LEU A 86 -9.61 10.59 -10.30
N THR A 87 -10.82 10.42 -10.82
CA THR A 87 -11.68 9.27 -10.49
C THR A 87 -11.95 8.35 -11.67
N ARG A 88 -11.71 8.78 -12.92
CA ARG A 88 -11.87 7.97 -14.13
C ARG A 88 -10.58 7.25 -14.53
N TYR A 89 -10.75 6.04 -15.04
CA TYR A 89 -9.65 5.14 -15.40
C TYR A 89 -8.63 5.75 -16.37
N ASP A 90 -9.12 6.33 -17.48
CA ASP A 90 -8.24 6.85 -18.53
C ASP A 90 -7.48 8.11 -18.08
N ASP A 91 -8.09 8.97 -17.26
CA ASP A 91 -7.42 10.16 -16.70
C ASP A 91 -6.29 9.76 -15.75
N ILE A 92 -6.58 8.81 -14.86
CA ILE A 92 -5.61 8.24 -13.92
C ILE A 92 -4.43 7.64 -14.69
N LYS A 93 -4.73 6.81 -15.69
CA LYS A 93 -3.70 6.15 -16.51
C LYS A 93 -2.85 7.15 -17.28
N ALA A 94 -3.47 8.19 -17.85
CA ALA A 94 -2.78 9.23 -18.62
C ALA A 94 -1.78 9.98 -17.72
N VAL A 95 -2.21 10.40 -16.51
CA VAL A 95 -1.34 11.10 -15.55
C VAL A 95 -0.23 10.19 -15.03
N ASP A 96 -0.53 8.92 -14.72
CA ASP A 96 0.46 7.97 -14.18
C ASP A 96 1.54 7.62 -15.22
N MET A 97 1.23 7.66 -16.50
CA MET A 97 2.17 7.40 -17.60
C MET A 97 3.02 8.61 -17.98
N ASP A 98 2.59 9.82 -17.69
CA ASP A 98 3.25 11.05 -18.09
C ASP A 98 4.10 11.66 -16.98
N HIS A 99 5.22 11.00 -16.68
CA HIS A 99 6.17 11.46 -15.66
C HIS A 99 6.90 12.78 -16.01
N HIS A 100 6.82 13.27 -17.25
CA HIS A 100 7.40 14.54 -17.63
C HIS A 100 6.56 15.71 -17.15
N ASN A 101 5.25 15.60 -17.27
CA ASN A 101 4.33 16.64 -16.84
C ASN A 101 3.85 16.46 -15.40
N PHE A 102 3.92 15.24 -14.85
CA PHE A 102 3.42 14.89 -13.53
C PHE A 102 4.51 14.19 -12.69
N SER A 103 5.17 14.97 -11.86
CA SER A 103 6.30 14.52 -11.03
C SER A 103 5.87 13.68 -9.84
N SER A 104 6.71 12.71 -9.46
CA SER A 104 6.65 11.98 -8.19
C SER A 104 7.54 12.56 -7.10
N ALA A 105 8.47 13.48 -7.45
CA ALA A 105 9.53 13.95 -6.56
C ALA A 105 9.04 14.65 -5.27
N HIS A 106 7.78 15.09 -5.25
CA HIS A 106 7.19 15.76 -4.08
C HIS A 106 6.37 14.82 -3.18
N GLY A 107 6.50 13.50 -3.35
CA GLY A 107 5.83 12.48 -2.57
C GLY A 107 4.69 11.77 -3.31
N ILE A 108 4.24 10.65 -2.73
CA ILE A 108 3.28 9.72 -3.34
C ILE A 108 1.91 9.72 -2.67
N THR A 109 1.78 10.39 -1.54
CA THR A 109 0.52 10.59 -0.79
C THR A 109 0.19 12.07 -0.75
N LEU A 110 -1.06 12.41 -0.46
CA LEU A 110 -1.44 13.80 -0.21
C LEU A 110 -0.59 14.36 0.93
N GLY A 111 0.03 15.49 0.71
CA GLY A 111 0.96 16.12 1.65
C GLY A 111 0.88 17.64 1.60
N PHE A 112 1.85 18.29 2.21
CA PHE A 112 1.94 19.74 2.19
C PHE A 112 2.18 20.26 0.77
N PRO A 113 1.72 21.51 0.45
CA PRO A 113 2.04 22.19 -0.79
C PRO A 113 3.55 22.33 -0.97
N ILE A 114 4.01 22.28 -2.22
CA ILE A 114 5.45 22.32 -2.54
C ILE A 114 6.12 23.67 -2.20
N ASP A 115 5.33 24.72 -2.08
CA ASP A 115 5.77 26.08 -1.72
C ASP A 115 5.77 26.34 -0.21
N ARG A 116 5.40 25.38 0.60
CA ARG A 116 5.45 25.47 2.06
C ARG A 116 6.63 24.65 2.61
N PRO A 117 7.36 25.17 3.61
CA PRO A 117 8.37 24.38 4.30
C PRO A 117 7.69 23.21 5.01
N LEU A 118 8.43 22.11 5.14
CA LEU A 118 7.99 20.99 5.98
C LEU A 118 7.85 21.49 7.44
N PRO A 119 6.87 21.00 8.18
CA PRO A 119 6.72 21.30 9.59
C PRO A 119 8.00 21.00 10.38
N GLU A 120 8.23 21.75 11.44
CA GLU A 120 9.39 21.52 12.32
C GLU A 120 9.37 20.07 12.85
N GLY A 121 10.50 19.39 12.73
CA GLY A 121 10.65 17.99 13.12
C GLY A 121 10.11 16.97 12.11
N ALA A 122 9.53 17.36 10.99
CA ALA A 122 9.20 16.41 9.92
C ALA A 122 10.48 15.82 9.31
N LEU A 123 10.48 14.51 9.08
CA LEU A 123 11.59 13.85 8.39
C LEU A 123 11.48 14.04 6.88
N ASP A 124 12.49 14.64 6.28
CA ASP A 124 12.62 14.67 4.83
C ASP A 124 13.19 13.33 4.33
N ILE A 125 12.28 12.37 4.15
CA ILE A 125 12.64 11.01 3.77
C ILE A 125 12.58 10.87 2.26
N SER A 126 13.74 10.67 1.63
CA SER A 126 13.85 10.42 0.19
C SER A 126 13.74 8.92 -0.10
N LEU A 127 12.87 8.51 -1.03
CA LEU A 127 12.66 7.12 -1.45
C LEU A 127 12.43 7.07 -2.97
N PHE A 128 12.90 6.01 -3.65
CA PHE A 128 12.95 6.05 -5.12
C PHE A 128 11.57 6.12 -5.81
N ILE A 129 10.49 5.68 -5.18
CA ILE A 129 9.13 5.86 -5.73
C ILE A 129 8.68 7.32 -5.73
N ALA A 130 9.29 8.15 -4.87
CA ALA A 130 9.10 9.59 -4.79
C ALA A 130 10.30 10.33 -5.43
N MET A 131 10.78 9.83 -6.55
CA MET A 131 11.84 10.43 -7.36
C MET A 131 11.46 10.42 -8.83
N ASP A 132 12.02 11.35 -9.58
CA ASP A 132 11.94 11.37 -11.04
C ASP A 132 13.26 10.84 -11.66
N PRO A 133 13.26 10.48 -12.97
CA PRO A 133 14.48 10.15 -13.68
C PRO A 133 15.49 11.33 -13.66
N PRO A 134 16.81 11.06 -13.64
CA PRO A 134 17.45 9.75 -13.75
C PRO A 134 17.58 8.99 -12.41
N LYS A 135 17.44 9.68 -11.26
CA LYS A 135 17.70 9.12 -9.93
C LYS A 135 16.77 7.93 -9.63
N HIS A 136 15.48 8.07 -9.97
CA HIS A 136 14.51 6.97 -9.86
C HIS A 136 14.99 5.71 -10.59
N ASP A 137 15.37 5.84 -11.86
CA ASP A 137 15.69 4.70 -12.72
C ASP A 137 16.87 3.90 -12.20
N VAL A 138 17.88 4.60 -11.73
CA VAL A 138 19.10 4.01 -11.19
C VAL A 138 18.80 3.20 -9.92
N GLN A 139 18.13 3.79 -8.94
CA GLN A 139 17.84 3.12 -7.69
C GLN A 139 16.89 1.95 -7.88
N ARG A 140 15.83 2.14 -8.67
CA ARG A 140 14.90 1.07 -9.01
C ARG A 140 15.60 -0.10 -9.70
N LYS A 141 16.48 0.17 -10.66
CA LYS A 141 17.26 -0.85 -11.39
C LYS A 141 18.16 -1.65 -10.46
N THR A 142 18.74 -1.03 -9.45
CA THR A 142 19.61 -1.68 -8.47
C THR A 142 18.89 -2.79 -7.71
N VAL A 143 17.66 -2.58 -7.25
CA VAL A 143 16.91 -3.55 -6.45
C VAL A 143 16.03 -4.50 -7.27
N ALA A 144 15.74 -4.18 -8.54
CA ALA A 144 14.85 -4.97 -9.39
C ALA A 144 15.21 -6.46 -9.54
N PRO A 145 16.49 -6.88 -9.54
CA PRO A 145 16.86 -8.29 -9.64
C PRO A 145 16.25 -9.17 -8.54
N VAL A 146 16.07 -8.64 -7.32
CA VAL A 146 15.51 -9.37 -6.16
C VAL A 146 14.10 -9.88 -6.44
N VAL A 147 13.27 -9.10 -7.15
CA VAL A 147 11.88 -9.45 -7.50
C VAL A 147 11.70 -9.81 -8.98
N SER A 148 12.81 -10.17 -9.66
CA SER A 148 12.77 -10.59 -11.06
C SER A 148 12.01 -11.90 -11.24
N ALA A 149 11.46 -12.13 -12.45
CA ALA A 149 10.77 -13.37 -12.77
C ALA A 149 11.62 -14.63 -12.50
N ARG A 150 12.94 -14.56 -12.79
CA ARG A 150 13.88 -15.65 -12.52
C ARG A 150 13.96 -15.96 -11.03
N ASN A 151 14.10 -14.93 -10.18
CA ASN A 151 14.21 -15.11 -8.74
C ASN A 151 12.88 -15.61 -8.14
N MET A 152 11.75 -15.07 -8.61
CA MET A 152 10.42 -15.55 -8.18
C MET A 152 10.18 -17.01 -8.53
N HIS A 153 10.59 -17.46 -9.71
CA HIS A 153 10.52 -18.87 -10.08
C HIS A 153 11.39 -19.74 -9.16
N ALA A 154 12.59 -19.28 -8.80
CA ALA A 154 13.45 -20.00 -7.87
C ALA A 154 12.87 -20.06 -6.43
N LEU A 155 12.12 -19.03 -6.00
CA LEU A 155 11.50 -18.96 -4.69
C LEU A 155 10.13 -19.67 -4.60
N GLU A 156 9.50 -20.02 -5.73
CA GLU A 156 8.17 -20.67 -5.75
C GLU A 156 8.06 -21.88 -4.83
N PRO A 157 9.01 -22.85 -4.83
CA PRO A 157 8.94 -24.01 -3.94
C PRO A 157 8.95 -23.62 -2.45
N LEU A 158 9.78 -22.66 -2.06
CA LEU A 158 9.86 -22.15 -0.68
C LEU A 158 8.56 -21.44 -0.26
N ILE A 159 8.01 -20.60 -1.14
CA ILE A 159 6.75 -19.89 -0.87
C ILE A 159 5.63 -20.92 -0.67
N ARG A 160 5.58 -21.95 -1.51
CA ARG A 160 4.57 -23.02 -1.44
C ARG A 160 4.69 -23.82 -0.15
N GLU A 161 5.90 -24.23 0.23
CA GLU A 161 6.17 -24.95 1.47
C GLU A 161 5.71 -24.13 2.70
N ARG A 162 6.11 -22.86 2.75
CA ARG A 162 5.73 -21.98 3.86
C ARG A 162 4.23 -21.74 3.92
N THR A 163 3.59 -21.54 2.77
CA THR A 163 2.12 -21.41 2.69
C THR A 163 1.44 -22.68 3.18
N ALA A 164 1.91 -23.84 2.76
CA ALA A 164 1.40 -25.14 3.23
C ALA A 164 1.51 -25.27 4.76
N ASN A 165 2.70 -24.98 5.31
CA ASN A 165 2.95 -25.07 6.75
C ASN A 165 2.06 -24.13 7.57
N VAL A 166 1.85 -22.88 7.10
CA VAL A 166 0.93 -21.94 7.76
C VAL A 166 -0.49 -22.49 7.74
N LEU A 167 -0.99 -22.92 6.57
CA LEU A 167 -2.36 -23.44 6.45
C LEU A 167 -2.58 -24.75 7.25
N ASP A 168 -1.57 -25.62 7.33
CA ASP A 168 -1.63 -26.87 8.10
C ASP A 168 -1.63 -26.63 9.64
N SER A 169 -1.13 -25.48 10.09
CA SER A 169 -1.11 -25.10 11.51
C SER A 169 -2.41 -24.47 12.01
N LEU A 170 -3.36 -24.17 11.12
CA LEU A 170 -4.57 -23.42 11.47
C LEU A 170 -5.59 -24.30 12.22
N PRO A 171 -6.35 -23.73 13.18
CA PRO A 171 -7.39 -24.46 13.88
C PRO A 171 -8.60 -24.74 12.96
N ILE A 172 -9.05 -25.98 12.93
CA ILE A 172 -10.21 -26.39 12.15
C ILE A 172 -11.48 -26.31 12.99
N GLY A 173 -12.52 -25.67 12.44
CA GLY A 173 -13.82 -25.53 13.12
C GLY A 173 -13.87 -24.45 14.20
N GLU A 174 -12.74 -23.85 14.54
CA GLU A 174 -12.65 -22.73 15.50
C GLU A 174 -12.59 -21.40 14.77
N THR A 175 -13.03 -20.32 15.43
CA THR A 175 -12.93 -18.96 14.90
C THR A 175 -11.56 -18.35 15.22
N PHE A 176 -10.91 -17.75 14.24
CA PHE A 176 -9.65 -17.04 14.42
C PHE A 176 -9.55 -15.85 13.46
N ASN A 177 -8.60 -14.93 13.72
CA ASN A 177 -8.33 -13.79 12.85
C ASN A 177 -7.42 -14.20 11.69
N TRP A 178 -7.97 -14.21 10.45
CA TRP A 178 -7.25 -14.52 9.23
C TRP A 178 -6.09 -13.55 8.95
N VAL A 179 -6.29 -12.26 9.27
CA VAL A 179 -5.27 -11.23 9.02
C VAL A 179 -3.98 -11.58 9.75
N ASP A 180 -4.05 -11.86 11.06
CA ASP A 180 -2.88 -12.19 11.88
C ASP A 180 -2.27 -13.55 11.55
N LYS A 181 -3.12 -14.61 11.48
CA LYS A 181 -2.64 -16.00 11.38
C LYS A 181 -2.15 -16.37 10.00
N VAL A 182 -2.65 -15.71 8.94
CA VAL A 182 -2.32 -16.06 7.55
C VAL A 182 -1.70 -14.89 6.81
N SER A 183 -2.41 -13.78 6.66
CA SER A 183 -1.99 -12.72 5.74
C SER A 183 -0.70 -12.05 6.20
N ILE A 184 -0.60 -11.65 7.47
CA ILE A 184 0.61 -11.07 8.06
C ILE A 184 1.73 -12.11 8.09
N GLU A 185 1.43 -13.33 8.48
CA GLU A 185 2.45 -14.36 8.61
C GLU A 185 3.14 -14.65 7.27
N LEU A 186 2.37 -14.83 6.19
CA LEU A 186 2.92 -15.13 4.87
C LEU A 186 3.71 -13.95 4.28
N THR A 187 3.19 -12.72 4.39
CA THR A 187 3.91 -11.55 3.87
C THR A 187 5.18 -11.26 4.64
N THR A 188 5.17 -11.45 5.96
CA THR A 188 6.34 -11.27 6.81
C THR A 188 7.43 -12.29 6.51
N GLN A 189 7.05 -13.55 6.28
CA GLN A 189 7.99 -14.60 5.85
C GLN A 189 8.61 -14.29 4.48
N MET A 190 7.83 -13.74 3.56
CA MET A 190 8.33 -13.32 2.25
C MET A 190 9.32 -12.17 2.36
N LEU A 191 8.99 -11.14 3.14
CA LEU A 191 9.89 -10.02 3.41
C LEU A 191 11.20 -10.49 4.04
N ALA A 192 11.13 -11.37 5.04
CA ALA A 192 12.33 -11.93 5.67
C ALA A 192 13.23 -12.62 4.63
N THR A 193 12.65 -13.26 3.61
CA THR A 193 13.43 -13.85 2.50
C THR A 193 14.06 -12.80 1.59
N LEU A 194 13.30 -11.76 1.21
CA LEU A 194 13.77 -10.73 0.28
C LEU A 194 14.85 -9.82 0.87
N PHE A 195 14.85 -9.68 2.20
CA PHE A 195 15.84 -8.93 2.96
C PHE A 195 16.96 -9.81 3.56
N ASP A 196 16.86 -11.14 3.41
CA ASP A 196 17.68 -12.12 4.16
C ASP A 196 17.74 -11.75 5.67
N PHE A 197 16.58 -11.45 6.21
CA PHE A 197 16.36 -10.96 7.57
C PHE A 197 16.24 -12.16 8.54
N PRO A 198 16.73 -12.05 9.79
CA PRO A 198 16.58 -13.11 10.79
C PRO A 198 15.12 -13.57 10.94
N PHE A 199 14.86 -14.84 10.64
CA PHE A 199 13.49 -15.35 10.52
C PHE A 199 12.70 -15.24 11.81
N GLU A 200 13.35 -15.45 12.95
CA GLU A 200 12.72 -15.36 14.28
C GLU A 200 12.30 -13.93 14.63
N GLU A 201 12.94 -12.93 14.04
CA GLU A 201 12.65 -11.51 14.27
C GLU A 201 11.75 -10.89 13.21
N ARG A 202 11.30 -11.68 12.24
CA ARG A 202 10.53 -11.21 11.07
C ARG A 202 9.33 -10.30 11.40
N ARG A 203 8.71 -10.45 12.58
CA ARG A 203 7.58 -9.62 13.00
C ARG A 203 7.94 -8.14 13.21
N LYS A 204 9.22 -7.83 13.39
CA LYS A 204 9.71 -6.43 13.38
C LYS A 204 9.42 -5.74 12.04
N LEU A 205 9.53 -6.48 10.92
CA LEU A 205 9.23 -5.93 9.59
C LEU A 205 7.75 -5.50 9.47
N THR A 206 6.82 -6.27 10.03
CA THR A 206 5.41 -5.88 10.10
C THR A 206 5.22 -4.66 10.99
N ARG A 207 5.82 -4.64 12.19
CA ARG A 207 5.72 -3.50 13.10
C ARG A 207 6.21 -2.21 12.45
N TRP A 208 7.36 -2.23 11.81
CA TRP A 208 7.91 -1.06 11.11
C TRP A 208 7.07 -0.63 9.90
N SER A 209 6.45 -1.57 9.18
CA SER A 209 5.48 -1.28 8.12
C SER A 209 4.26 -0.53 8.68
N ASP A 210 3.66 -1.06 9.74
CA ASP A 210 2.50 -0.47 10.39
C ASP A 210 2.83 0.94 10.92
N VAL A 211 3.98 1.11 11.59
CA VAL A 211 4.46 2.41 12.11
C VAL A 211 4.69 3.42 10.97
N ALA A 212 5.30 2.98 9.86
CA ALA A 212 5.59 3.87 8.73
C ALA A 212 4.32 4.44 8.08
N THR A 213 3.24 3.67 8.05
CA THR A 213 1.97 4.05 7.41
C THR A 213 0.93 4.63 8.38
N ALA A 214 1.11 4.43 9.68
CA ALA A 214 0.18 4.88 10.71
C ALA A 214 0.14 6.41 10.85
N ALA A 215 -1.04 6.93 11.14
CA ALA A 215 -1.20 8.28 11.67
C ALA A 215 -1.08 8.25 13.20
N PRO A 216 -0.54 9.29 13.85
CA PRO A 216 -0.62 9.44 15.29
C PRO A 216 -2.05 9.32 15.80
N GLY A 217 -2.25 8.64 16.94
CA GLY A 217 -3.58 8.39 17.51
C GLY A 217 -4.39 7.31 16.80
N SER A 218 -3.81 6.58 15.84
CA SER A 218 -4.48 5.47 15.14
C SER A 218 -4.59 4.16 15.95
N GLY A 219 -4.00 4.13 17.16
CA GLY A 219 -3.86 2.92 17.96
C GLY A 219 -2.61 2.09 17.63
N ILE A 220 -1.85 2.46 16.60
CA ILE A 220 -0.57 1.86 16.21
C ILE A 220 0.58 2.66 16.85
N VAL A 221 0.54 3.96 16.71
CA VAL A 221 1.41 4.93 17.37
C VAL A 221 0.56 6.05 17.97
N ASP A 222 0.97 6.54 19.15
CA ASP A 222 0.22 7.60 19.83
C ASP A 222 0.71 8.98 19.39
N THR A 223 2.00 9.14 19.12
CA THR A 223 2.61 10.43 18.77
C THR A 223 3.57 10.29 17.58
N GLU A 224 3.85 11.42 16.91
CA GLU A 224 4.86 11.46 15.85
C GLU A 224 6.28 11.22 16.39
N GLU A 225 6.54 11.59 17.66
CA GLU A 225 7.80 11.31 18.32
C GLU A 225 8.02 9.79 18.48
N GLN A 226 7.00 9.07 18.97
CA GLN A 226 7.05 7.60 19.04
C GLN A 226 7.28 7.00 17.63
N ARG A 227 6.55 7.48 16.64
CA ARG A 227 6.71 7.03 15.25
C ARG A 227 8.15 7.19 14.77
N ARG A 228 8.73 8.37 14.98
CA ARG A 228 10.14 8.64 14.61
C ARG A 228 11.12 7.75 15.35
N ALA A 229 10.94 7.58 16.66
CA ALA A 229 11.80 6.73 17.47
C ALA A 229 11.86 5.28 16.94
N GLU A 230 10.70 4.70 16.60
CA GLU A 230 10.63 3.34 16.05
C GLU A 230 11.23 3.25 14.62
N LEU A 231 11.09 4.29 13.80
CA LEU A 231 11.73 4.32 12.48
C LEU A 231 13.26 4.47 12.57
N PHE A 232 13.77 5.20 13.57
CA PHE A 232 15.22 5.26 13.81
C PHE A 232 15.76 3.95 14.42
N GLU A 233 14.98 3.23 15.23
CA GLU A 233 15.32 1.86 15.67
C GLU A 233 15.47 0.93 14.45
N MET A 234 14.51 0.99 13.50
CA MET A 234 14.61 0.26 12.23
C MET A 234 15.89 0.61 11.47
N LEU A 235 16.18 1.91 11.32
CA LEU A 235 17.39 2.37 10.63
C LEU A 235 18.66 1.83 11.30
N ALA A 236 18.77 1.91 12.62
CA ALA A 236 19.91 1.39 13.37
C ALA A 236 20.09 -0.13 13.14
N TYR A 237 19.00 -0.88 13.22
CA TYR A 237 19.02 -2.32 12.96
C TYR A 237 19.49 -2.66 11.53
N PHE A 238 18.99 -1.95 10.55
CA PHE A 238 19.38 -2.16 9.15
C PHE A 238 20.78 -1.64 8.81
N ASN A 239 21.33 -0.67 9.57
CA ASN A 239 22.73 -0.28 9.42
C ASN A 239 23.66 -1.44 9.80
N ASP A 240 23.34 -2.22 10.84
CA ASP A 240 24.11 -3.41 11.21
C ASP A 240 24.06 -4.47 10.09
N ILE A 241 22.87 -4.68 9.49
CA ILE A 241 22.72 -5.57 8.33
C ILE A 241 23.51 -5.03 7.13
N TRP A 242 23.47 -3.73 6.88
CA TRP A 242 24.21 -3.08 5.79
C TRP A 242 25.74 -3.35 5.88
N GLU A 243 26.33 -3.17 7.05
CA GLU A 243 27.76 -3.45 7.24
C GLU A 243 28.10 -4.94 7.09
N GLN A 244 27.21 -5.83 7.53
CA GLN A 244 27.35 -7.26 7.29
C GLN A 244 27.31 -7.59 5.79
N ARG A 245 26.39 -6.99 5.01
CA ARG A 245 26.24 -7.22 3.58
C ARG A 245 27.35 -6.60 2.75
N LYS A 246 27.96 -5.50 3.20
CA LYS A 246 29.19 -4.99 2.58
C LYS A 246 30.32 -6.02 2.62
N ALA A 247 30.46 -6.72 3.75
CA ALA A 247 31.51 -7.74 3.92
C ALA A 247 31.17 -9.07 3.22
N ASN A 248 29.89 -9.46 3.27
CA ASN A 248 29.40 -10.76 2.79
C ASN A 248 28.09 -10.58 2.00
N PRO A 249 28.15 -10.19 0.73
CA PRO A 249 26.96 -9.96 -0.07
C PRO A 249 26.16 -11.25 -0.30
N THR A 250 24.84 -11.12 -0.24
CA THR A 250 23.87 -12.14 -0.64
C THR A 250 23.00 -11.62 -1.81
N GLY A 251 21.91 -12.26 -2.15
CA GLY A 251 21.02 -11.81 -3.22
C GLY A 251 19.85 -10.94 -2.76
N ASP A 252 19.91 -10.40 -1.55
CA ASP A 252 18.84 -9.64 -0.90
C ASP A 252 18.85 -8.14 -1.26
N PHE A 253 17.78 -7.41 -0.83
CA PHE A 253 17.64 -5.98 -1.10
C PHE A 253 18.78 -5.13 -0.51
N VAL A 254 19.22 -5.44 0.73
CA VAL A 254 20.28 -4.66 1.39
C VAL A 254 21.60 -4.85 0.67
N SER A 255 21.94 -6.10 0.28
CA SER A 255 23.12 -6.38 -0.53
C SER A 255 23.11 -5.64 -1.85
N MET A 256 21.95 -5.62 -2.56
CA MET A 256 21.83 -4.87 -3.81
C MET A 256 22.09 -3.37 -3.62
N LEU A 257 21.53 -2.77 -2.57
CA LEU A 257 21.74 -1.36 -2.26
C LEU A 257 23.19 -1.07 -1.85
N ALA A 258 23.79 -1.93 -1.02
CA ALA A 258 25.13 -1.74 -0.49
C ALA A 258 26.25 -1.90 -1.55
N HIS A 259 25.98 -2.64 -2.63
CA HIS A 259 26.93 -2.91 -3.72
C HIS A 259 26.57 -2.23 -5.04
N GLY A 260 25.39 -1.59 -5.13
CA GLY A 260 25.00 -0.83 -6.29
C GLY A 260 25.90 0.41 -6.44
N GLU A 261 26.44 0.65 -7.64
CA GLU A 261 27.39 1.75 -7.86
C GLU A 261 26.81 3.11 -7.49
N ASP A 262 25.52 3.29 -7.72
CA ASP A 262 24.80 4.54 -7.48
C ASP A 262 24.08 4.59 -6.12
N THR A 263 24.15 3.52 -5.31
CA THR A 263 23.43 3.40 -4.04
C THR A 263 24.34 3.13 -2.84
N LYS A 264 25.57 2.67 -3.06
CA LYS A 264 26.53 2.31 -2.00
C LYS A 264 26.90 3.45 -1.04
N ASP A 265 26.78 4.69 -1.52
CA ASP A 265 27.12 5.92 -0.78
C ASP A 265 25.83 6.72 -0.42
N MET A 266 24.68 6.08 -0.40
CA MET A 266 23.39 6.69 -0.08
C MET A 266 23.36 7.24 1.37
N GLN A 267 22.71 8.39 1.54
CA GLN A 267 22.60 9.02 2.87
C GLN A 267 21.66 8.21 3.78
N PRO A 268 21.85 8.25 5.11
CA PRO A 268 21.06 7.44 6.05
C PRO A 268 19.54 7.59 5.91
N LEU A 269 19.01 8.81 5.74
CA LEU A 269 17.59 9.05 5.55
C LEU A 269 17.06 8.53 4.20
N GLU A 270 17.88 8.56 3.17
CA GLU A 270 17.55 7.96 1.87
C GLU A 270 17.54 6.43 1.93
N PHE A 271 18.49 5.84 2.66
CA PHE A 271 18.48 4.40 2.94
C PHE A 271 17.22 4.01 3.73
N MET A 272 16.90 4.74 4.81
CA MET A 272 15.68 4.53 5.58
C MET A 272 14.43 4.63 4.72
N GLY A 273 14.35 5.63 3.83
CA GLY A 273 13.22 5.78 2.92
C GLY A 273 13.05 4.60 1.97
N ASN A 274 14.15 4.09 1.42
CA ASN A 274 14.11 2.91 0.56
C ASN A 274 13.76 1.63 1.31
N LEU A 275 14.20 1.48 2.57
CA LEU A 275 13.76 0.38 3.44
C LEU A 275 12.25 0.44 3.70
N ILE A 276 11.74 1.61 4.11
CA ILE A 276 10.30 1.84 4.32
C ILE A 276 9.53 1.46 3.06
N LEU A 277 9.95 1.96 1.90
CA LEU A 277 9.30 1.66 0.62
C LEU A 277 9.21 0.16 0.34
N LEU A 278 10.33 -0.56 0.49
CA LEU A 278 10.40 -1.98 0.17
C LEU A 278 9.64 -2.85 1.20
N ILE A 279 9.67 -2.45 2.48
CA ILE A 279 8.94 -3.15 3.55
C ILE A 279 7.44 -2.92 3.40
N VAL A 280 6.97 -1.67 3.33
CA VAL A 280 5.55 -1.32 3.19
C VAL A 280 4.97 -1.89 1.90
N GLY A 281 5.68 -1.71 0.79
CA GLY A 281 5.24 -2.21 -0.53
C GLY A 281 5.09 -3.73 -0.58
N GLY A 282 5.94 -4.47 0.11
CA GLY A 282 5.90 -5.93 0.15
C GLY A 282 4.95 -6.52 1.21
N ASN A 283 4.63 -5.76 2.25
CA ASN A 283 3.79 -6.21 3.36
C ASN A 283 2.32 -5.83 3.16
N ASP A 284 2.01 -4.54 3.21
CA ASP A 284 0.63 -4.05 3.38
C ASP A 284 -0.28 -4.40 2.20
N THR A 285 0.23 -4.27 0.99
CA THR A 285 -0.58 -4.48 -0.21
C THR A 285 -0.96 -5.95 -0.42
N THR A 286 0.00 -6.85 -0.21
CA THR A 286 -0.21 -8.29 -0.40
C THR A 286 -1.07 -8.88 0.72
N ARG A 287 -0.81 -8.52 2.00
CA ARG A 287 -1.64 -8.99 3.13
C ARG A 287 -3.11 -8.59 2.98
N ASN A 288 -3.35 -7.36 2.52
CA ASN A 288 -4.71 -6.85 2.34
C ASN A 288 -5.41 -7.49 1.13
N SER A 289 -4.65 -7.86 0.09
CA SER A 289 -5.19 -8.65 -1.03
C SER A 289 -5.51 -10.09 -0.63
N MET A 290 -4.70 -10.72 0.23
CA MET A 290 -4.98 -12.04 0.79
C MET A 290 -6.27 -12.04 1.61
N SER A 291 -6.42 -11.08 2.53
CA SER A 291 -7.61 -10.94 3.36
C SER A 291 -8.85 -10.54 2.54
N GLY A 292 -8.68 -9.58 1.63
CA GLY A 292 -9.74 -9.12 0.73
C GLY A 292 -10.27 -10.21 -0.19
N GLY A 293 -9.42 -11.12 -0.65
CA GLY A 293 -9.84 -12.28 -1.45
C GLY A 293 -10.76 -13.23 -0.69
N VAL A 294 -10.46 -13.49 0.58
CA VAL A 294 -11.34 -14.33 1.44
C VAL A 294 -12.67 -13.63 1.68
N LEU A 295 -12.64 -12.34 2.04
CA LEU A 295 -13.86 -11.56 2.24
C LEU A 295 -14.70 -11.50 0.97
N ALA A 296 -14.10 -11.19 -0.17
CA ALA A 296 -14.79 -11.04 -1.44
C ALA A 296 -15.50 -12.34 -1.86
N LEU A 297 -14.84 -13.48 -1.79
CA LEU A 297 -15.47 -14.77 -2.13
C LEU A 297 -16.62 -15.15 -1.18
N ASN A 298 -16.60 -14.69 0.09
CA ASN A 298 -17.74 -14.82 0.99
C ASN A 298 -18.90 -13.88 0.65
N GLN A 299 -18.61 -12.66 0.18
CA GLN A 299 -19.63 -11.71 -0.29
C GLN A 299 -20.24 -12.10 -1.63
N PHE A 300 -19.47 -12.81 -2.47
CA PHE A 300 -19.88 -13.30 -3.78
C PHE A 300 -19.83 -14.85 -3.84
N PRO A 301 -20.74 -15.55 -3.15
CA PRO A 301 -20.66 -17.01 -2.98
C PRO A 301 -20.75 -17.79 -4.31
N LYS A 302 -21.41 -17.26 -5.33
CA LYS A 302 -21.44 -17.87 -6.67
C LYS A 302 -20.06 -17.90 -7.33
N GLU A 303 -19.24 -16.89 -7.08
CA GLU A 303 -17.87 -16.83 -7.57
C GLU A 303 -16.98 -17.83 -6.82
N TYR A 304 -17.24 -18.03 -5.52
CA TYR A 304 -16.55 -19.06 -4.77
C TYR A 304 -16.94 -20.48 -5.26
N ASP A 305 -18.20 -20.69 -5.64
CA ASP A 305 -18.66 -21.96 -6.24
C ASP A 305 -17.97 -22.23 -7.58
N LYS A 306 -17.83 -21.20 -8.45
CA LYS A 306 -17.07 -21.30 -9.71
C LYS A 306 -15.62 -21.71 -9.42
N LEU A 307 -14.97 -21.08 -8.44
CA LEU A 307 -13.59 -21.40 -8.09
C LEU A 307 -13.42 -22.83 -7.62
N ARG A 308 -14.36 -23.33 -6.80
CA ARG A 308 -14.37 -24.73 -6.33
C ARG A 308 -14.57 -25.73 -7.47
N ALA A 309 -15.37 -25.37 -8.44
CA ALA A 309 -15.64 -26.21 -9.61
C ALA A 309 -14.46 -26.21 -10.62
N ASP A 310 -13.73 -25.09 -10.74
CA ASP A 310 -12.64 -24.97 -11.69
C ASP A 310 -11.46 -24.15 -11.11
N HIS A 311 -10.46 -24.85 -10.60
CA HIS A 311 -9.25 -24.24 -10.06
C HIS A 311 -8.36 -23.57 -11.12
N SER A 312 -8.60 -23.80 -12.42
CA SER A 312 -7.86 -23.11 -13.49
C SER A 312 -8.14 -21.61 -13.52
N LEU A 313 -9.22 -21.17 -12.86
CA LEU A 313 -9.59 -19.75 -12.69
C LEU A 313 -8.69 -18.99 -11.70
N ILE A 314 -7.91 -19.66 -10.86
CA ILE A 314 -7.07 -19.02 -9.83
C ILE A 314 -6.22 -17.87 -10.38
N PRO A 315 -5.49 -17.98 -11.49
CA PRO A 315 -4.66 -16.88 -11.98
C PRO A 315 -5.48 -15.64 -12.37
N ASN A 316 -6.66 -15.80 -12.97
CA ASN A 316 -7.53 -14.68 -13.32
C ASN A 316 -8.21 -14.09 -12.09
N MET A 317 -8.69 -14.94 -11.19
CA MET A 317 -9.24 -14.55 -9.89
C MET A 317 -8.25 -13.70 -9.09
N VAL A 318 -6.96 -14.03 -9.09
CA VAL A 318 -5.93 -13.23 -8.40
C VAL A 318 -5.91 -11.80 -8.92
N SER A 319 -5.94 -11.61 -10.24
CA SER A 319 -6.01 -10.27 -10.84
C SER A 319 -7.31 -9.54 -10.47
N GLU A 320 -8.44 -10.25 -10.47
CA GLU A 320 -9.73 -9.70 -10.10
C GLU A 320 -9.80 -9.34 -8.60
N VAL A 321 -9.23 -10.16 -7.71
CA VAL A 321 -9.10 -9.84 -6.29
C VAL A 321 -8.27 -8.57 -6.09
N ILE A 322 -7.15 -8.42 -6.79
CA ILE A 322 -6.30 -7.23 -6.72
C ILE A 322 -7.05 -5.99 -7.24
N ARG A 323 -7.84 -6.13 -8.32
CA ARG A 323 -8.72 -5.07 -8.83
C ARG A 323 -9.77 -4.67 -7.77
N TRP A 324 -10.51 -5.64 -7.27
CA TRP A 324 -11.62 -5.41 -6.35
C TRP A 324 -11.15 -4.86 -5.00
N GLN A 325 -10.07 -5.41 -4.45
CA GLN A 325 -9.49 -4.96 -3.19
C GLN A 325 -8.83 -3.59 -3.32
N THR A 326 -8.05 -3.37 -4.36
CA THR A 326 -7.25 -2.14 -4.56
C THR A 326 -6.57 -1.71 -3.25
N PRO A 327 -5.53 -2.41 -2.79
CA PRO A 327 -4.99 -2.25 -1.42
C PRO A 327 -4.33 -0.90 -1.16
N LEU A 328 -3.85 -0.20 -2.20
CA LEU A 328 -3.55 1.23 -2.16
C LEU A 328 -4.61 1.97 -2.94
N ALA A 329 -5.37 2.81 -2.24
CA ALA A 329 -6.54 3.46 -2.83
C ALA A 329 -6.17 4.50 -3.89
N TYR A 330 -5.03 5.19 -3.70
CA TYR A 330 -4.54 6.20 -4.64
C TYR A 330 -3.01 6.30 -4.61
N MET A 331 -2.46 7.02 -5.58
CA MET A 331 -1.12 7.59 -5.59
C MET A 331 -1.21 9.05 -5.98
N ARG A 332 -0.20 9.86 -5.60
CA ARG A 332 -0.12 11.27 -5.93
C ARG A 332 0.90 11.54 -7.03
N ARG A 333 0.62 12.57 -7.83
CA ARG A 333 1.59 13.29 -8.67
C ARG A 333 1.47 14.79 -8.40
N THR A 334 2.46 15.54 -8.82
CA THR A 334 2.46 17.01 -8.79
C THR A 334 2.63 17.53 -10.20
N ALA A 335 1.79 18.46 -10.62
CA ALA A 335 1.89 19.07 -11.95
C ALA A 335 3.14 19.94 -12.08
N ASN A 336 3.98 19.69 -13.08
CA ASN A 336 5.18 20.47 -13.36
C ASN A 336 4.87 21.78 -14.11
N SER A 337 3.73 21.88 -14.77
CA SER A 337 3.29 23.05 -15.53
C SER A 337 1.77 23.12 -15.54
N ASP A 338 1.24 24.32 -15.91
CA ASP A 338 -0.19 24.49 -16.14
C ASP A 338 -0.64 23.55 -17.26
N CYS A 339 -1.74 22.82 -17.02
CA CYS A 339 -2.34 21.92 -18.00
C CYS A 339 -3.85 21.84 -17.85
N GLU A 340 -4.51 21.14 -18.76
CA GLU A 340 -5.96 20.93 -18.72
C GLU A 340 -6.29 19.43 -18.70
N ILE A 341 -7.17 19.04 -17.78
CA ILE A 341 -7.75 17.69 -17.71
C ILE A 341 -9.27 17.83 -17.68
N ARG A 342 -9.97 17.26 -18.65
CA ARG A 342 -11.45 17.36 -18.81
C ARG A 342 -12.00 18.79 -18.66
N GLY A 343 -11.34 19.80 -19.23
CA GLY A 343 -11.75 21.20 -19.15
C GLY A 343 -11.43 21.89 -17.82
N LYS A 344 -10.86 21.19 -16.83
CA LYS A 344 -10.39 21.77 -15.57
C LYS A 344 -8.95 22.27 -15.72
N GLN A 345 -8.69 23.46 -15.23
CA GLN A 345 -7.38 24.11 -15.30
C GLN A 345 -6.52 23.73 -14.10
N ILE A 346 -5.58 22.82 -14.29
CA ILE A 346 -4.59 22.38 -13.31
C ILE A 346 -3.43 23.35 -13.32
N LYS A 347 -2.99 23.81 -12.16
CA LYS A 347 -1.85 24.74 -12.05
C LYS A 347 -0.54 24.01 -11.74
N ALA A 348 0.58 24.58 -12.18
CA ALA A 348 1.89 24.12 -11.74
C ALA A 348 1.96 24.09 -10.21
N GLY A 349 2.40 22.97 -9.63
CA GLY A 349 2.42 22.75 -8.19
C GLY A 349 1.16 22.11 -7.60
N ASP A 350 0.03 22.06 -8.34
CA ASP A 350 -1.17 21.36 -7.87
C ASP A 350 -0.87 19.87 -7.69
N GLN A 351 -1.42 19.29 -6.62
CA GLN A 351 -1.35 17.85 -6.34
C GLN A 351 -2.50 17.14 -7.05
N LEU A 352 -2.22 15.99 -7.68
CA LEU A 352 -3.23 15.16 -8.35
C LEU A 352 -3.26 13.78 -7.69
N LEU A 353 -4.39 13.43 -7.11
CA LEU A 353 -4.63 12.11 -6.52
C LEU A 353 -5.26 11.20 -7.56
N MET A 354 -4.52 10.20 -7.98
CA MET A 354 -4.96 9.16 -8.92
C MET A 354 -5.67 8.07 -8.13
N TRP A 355 -6.99 8.15 -8.01
CA TRP A 355 -7.78 7.20 -7.23
C TRP A 355 -7.93 5.86 -7.94
N TYR A 356 -6.94 4.98 -7.80
CA TYR A 356 -6.95 3.62 -8.37
C TYR A 356 -8.19 2.83 -7.96
N LEU A 357 -8.66 3.03 -6.72
CA LEU A 357 -9.89 2.41 -6.22
C LEU A 357 -11.11 2.79 -7.07
N SER A 358 -11.22 4.05 -7.46
CA SER A 358 -12.30 4.55 -8.32
C SER A 358 -12.13 4.05 -9.75
N GLY A 359 -10.95 4.23 -10.35
CA GLY A 359 -10.70 3.78 -11.71
C GLY A 359 -10.84 2.27 -11.91
N ASN A 360 -10.55 1.47 -10.88
CA ASN A 360 -10.79 0.02 -10.90
C ASN A 360 -12.29 -0.36 -10.86
N ARG A 361 -13.17 0.61 -10.68
CA ARG A 361 -14.63 0.48 -10.68
C ARG A 361 -15.29 1.31 -11.75
N ASP A 362 -14.49 1.94 -12.62
CA ASP A 362 -15.00 2.75 -13.72
C ASP A 362 -15.82 1.88 -14.66
N GLU A 363 -17.09 2.18 -14.76
CA GLU A 363 -18.11 1.44 -15.51
C GLU A 363 -17.84 1.44 -17.03
N ASP A 364 -17.09 2.44 -17.53
CA ASP A 364 -16.67 2.51 -18.92
C ASP A 364 -15.59 1.45 -19.26
N VAL A 365 -14.93 0.89 -18.23
CA VAL A 365 -13.86 -0.10 -18.38
C VAL A 365 -14.22 -1.45 -17.77
N PHE A 366 -14.86 -1.45 -16.62
CA PHE A 366 -15.21 -2.66 -15.88
C PHE A 366 -16.72 -2.75 -15.69
N GLU A 367 -17.39 -3.47 -16.57
CA GLU A 367 -18.81 -3.75 -16.43
C GLU A 367 -19.09 -4.40 -15.04
N ASN A 368 -20.07 -3.87 -14.30
CA ASN A 368 -20.35 -4.25 -12.92
C ASN A 368 -19.08 -4.17 -12.04
N GLY A 369 -18.40 -3.01 -12.05
CA GLY A 369 -17.10 -2.80 -11.43
C GLY A 369 -17.08 -3.01 -9.90
N GLU A 370 -18.24 -2.92 -9.23
CA GLU A 370 -18.38 -3.21 -7.79
C GLU A 370 -18.37 -4.72 -7.50
N ASP A 371 -18.75 -5.57 -8.45
CA ASP A 371 -18.82 -7.01 -8.27
C ASP A 371 -17.45 -7.67 -8.44
N LEU A 372 -17.22 -8.72 -7.63
CA LEU A 372 -16.14 -9.67 -7.89
C LEU A 372 -16.61 -10.66 -8.97
N ILE A 373 -15.89 -10.74 -10.09
CA ILE A 373 -16.17 -11.67 -11.19
C ILE A 373 -14.87 -12.38 -11.55
N ILE A 374 -14.66 -13.59 -11.03
CA ILE A 374 -13.34 -14.26 -11.08
C ILE A 374 -12.91 -14.68 -12.49
N ASP A 375 -13.83 -14.74 -13.43
CA ASP A 375 -13.60 -15.00 -14.86
C ASP A 375 -13.71 -13.74 -15.73
N ARG A 376 -13.65 -12.53 -15.14
CA ARG A 376 -13.68 -11.25 -15.83
C ARG A 376 -12.60 -11.20 -16.92
N PRO A 377 -12.96 -10.94 -18.20
CA PRO A 377 -11.99 -11.02 -19.30
C PRO A 377 -10.85 -10.00 -19.20
N ASN A 378 -11.11 -8.83 -18.65
CA ASN A 378 -10.17 -7.71 -18.53
C ASN A 378 -9.68 -7.47 -17.08
N ALA A 379 -9.76 -8.45 -16.18
CA ALA A 379 -9.32 -8.33 -14.79
C ALA A 379 -7.87 -7.79 -14.67
N ARG A 380 -6.98 -8.18 -15.59
CA ARG A 380 -5.57 -7.75 -15.60
C ARG A 380 -5.34 -6.28 -15.97
N ASN A 381 -6.36 -5.59 -16.46
CA ASN A 381 -6.26 -4.18 -16.83
C ASN A 381 -6.39 -3.24 -15.61
N HIS A 382 -6.50 -3.79 -14.41
CA HIS A 382 -6.64 -2.98 -13.19
C HIS A 382 -5.48 -2.00 -12.97
N LEU A 383 -5.78 -0.89 -12.28
CA LEU A 383 -4.83 0.18 -11.96
C LEU A 383 -3.98 -0.09 -10.69
N SER A 384 -4.29 -1.13 -9.90
CA SER A 384 -3.68 -1.35 -8.57
C SER A 384 -2.15 -1.47 -8.58
N PHE A 385 -1.54 -1.81 -9.71
CA PHE A 385 -0.09 -1.83 -9.88
C PHE A 385 0.47 -0.55 -10.50
N GLY A 386 -0.37 0.44 -10.81
CA GLY A 386 0.04 1.64 -11.52
C GLY A 386 0.51 1.37 -12.96
N PHE A 387 0.88 2.44 -13.62
CA PHE A 387 1.40 2.45 -14.99
C PHE A 387 2.70 3.27 -15.08
N GLY A 388 3.29 3.33 -16.26
CA GLY A 388 4.50 4.12 -16.50
C GLY A 388 5.73 3.62 -15.75
N ILE A 389 6.64 4.55 -15.47
CA ILE A 389 7.96 4.25 -14.88
C ILE A 389 7.85 3.76 -13.43
N HIS A 390 6.82 4.19 -12.71
CA HIS A 390 6.57 3.80 -11.31
C HIS A 390 5.70 2.55 -11.15
N ARG A 391 5.36 1.86 -12.24
CA ARG A 391 4.59 0.62 -12.15
C ARG A 391 5.18 -0.32 -11.11
N CYS A 392 4.33 -0.94 -10.27
CA CYS A 392 4.73 -1.81 -9.17
C CYS A 392 5.83 -2.80 -9.58
N MET A 393 6.95 -2.74 -8.87
CA MET A 393 8.09 -3.63 -9.11
C MET A 393 7.82 -5.05 -8.61
N GLY A 394 7.04 -5.15 -7.51
CA GLY A 394 6.70 -6.40 -6.83
C GLY A 394 5.45 -7.11 -7.37
N ASN A 395 4.87 -6.68 -8.50
CA ASN A 395 3.62 -7.23 -9.01
C ASN A 395 3.67 -8.76 -9.17
N ARG A 396 4.78 -9.31 -9.70
CA ARG A 396 4.96 -10.77 -9.86
C ARG A 396 5.02 -11.49 -8.52
N THR A 397 5.66 -10.88 -7.52
CA THR A 397 5.75 -11.44 -6.17
C THR A 397 4.37 -11.52 -5.52
N ALA A 398 3.57 -10.46 -5.64
CA ALA A 398 2.20 -10.42 -5.10
C ALA A 398 1.30 -11.45 -5.80
N GLU A 399 1.30 -11.47 -7.14
CA GLU A 399 0.50 -12.44 -7.92
C GLU A 399 0.89 -13.87 -7.60
N LEU A 400 2.19 -14.17 -7.47
CA LEU A 400 2.70 -15.51 -7.14
C LEU A 400 2.26 -15.96 -5.74
N GLN A 401 2.41 -15.10 -4.73
CA GLN A 401 1.99 -15.41 -3.37
C GLN A 401 0.48 -15.67 -3.28
N LEU A 402 -0.34 -14.80 -3.90
CA LEU A 402 -1.80 -14.98 -3.94
C LEU A 402 -2.20 -16.26 -4.67
N LYS A 403 -1.59 -16.54 -5.82
CA LYS A 403 -1.83 -17.75 -6.58
C LYS A 403 -1.53 -19.00 -5.74
N ILE A 404 -0.35 -19.07 -5.13
CA ILE A 404 0.06 -20.22 -4.31
C ILE A 404 -0.88 -20.37 -3.11
N LEU A 405 -1.23 -19.26 -2.44
CA LEU A 405 -2.15 -19.28 -1.31
C LEU A 405 -3.48 -19.95 -1.71
N TRP A 406 -4.10 -19.52 -2.80
CA TRP A 406 -5.38 -20.08 -3.25
C TRP A 406 -5.25 -21.54 -3.76
N GLU A 407 -4.16 -21.88 -4.44
CA GLU A 407 -3.90 -23.28 -4.80
C GLU A 407 -3.78 -24.19 -3.58
N GLU A 408 -3.11 -23.73 -2.52
CA GLU A 408 -2.95 -24.51 -1.29
C GLU A 408 -4.24 -24.53 -0.43
N ILE A 409 -5.05 -23.45 -0.42
CA ILE A 409 -6.38 -23.42 0.18
C ILE A 409 -7.29 -24.45 -0.47
N MET A 410 -7.36 -24.45 -1.81
CA MET A 410 -8.24 -25.35 -2.56
C MET A 410 -7.88 -26.84 -2.39
N LYS A 411 -6.65 -27.16 -1.99
CA LYS A 411 -6.25 -28.53 -1.65
C LYS A 411 -6.74 -28.98 -0.27
N ARG A 412 -6.84 -28.06 0.71
CA ARG A 412 -7.01 -28.36 2.14
C ARG A 412 -8.42 -28.14 2.65
N PHE A 413 -9.06 -27.09 2.20
CA PHE A 413 -10.33 -26.63 2.76
C PHE A 413 -11.44 -26.70 1.71
N GLU A 414 -12.61 -27.11 2.15
CA GLU A 414 -13.82 -27.02 1.35
C GLU A 414 -14.30 -25.57 1.30
N HIS A 415 -14.22 -24.88 2.45
CA HIS A 415 -14.69 -23.51 2.60
C HIS A 415 -13.93 -22.78 3.70
N ILE A 416 -13.66 -21.51 3.46
CA ILE A 416 -13.26 -20.53 4.48
C ILE A 416 -14.47 -19.63 4.70
N GLU A 417 -15.12 -19.77 5.84
CA GLU A 417 -16.32 -19.02 6.21
C GLU A 417 -15.91 -17.76 6.98
N VAL A 418 -16.34 -16.58 6.54
CA VAL A 418 -16.25 -15.34 7.32
C VAL A 418 -17.41 -15.33 8.29
N VAL A 419 -17.10 -15.43 9.60
CA VAL A 419 -18.10 -15.64 10.67
C VAL A 419 -18.41 -14.38 11.49
N GLY A 420 -17.80 -13.25 11.17
CA GLY A 420 -18.00 -11.97 11.86
C GLY A 420 -17.74 -10.78 10.95
N LYS A 421 -18.03 -9.57 11.47
CA LYS A 421 -17.74 -8.33 10.76
C LYS A 421 -16.23 -8.11 10.73
N GLU A 422 -15.72 -7.75 9.56
CA GLU A 422 -14.33 -7.33 9.41
C GLU A 422 -14.08 -5.98 10.09
N GLU A 423 -12.89 -5.78 10.63
CA GLU A 423 -12.38 -4.49 11.04
C GLU A 423 -11.38 -3.97 10.00
N ARG A 424 -11.56 -2.70 9.61
CA ARG A 424 -10.77 -2.07 8.56
C ARG A 424 -9.77 -1.07 9.13
N THR A 425 -8.67 -0.89 8.41
CA THR A 425 -7.66 0.13 8.73
C THR A 425 -8.26 1.53 8.69
N PHE A 426 -7.86 2.39 9.63
CA PHE A 426 -8.18 3.82 9.62
C PHE A 426 -7.23 4.56 8.68
N SER A 427 -7.46 4.44 7.38
CA SER A 427 -6.60 5.03 6.36
C SER A 427 -7.33 5.18 5.02
N SER A 428 -7.26 6.35 4.41
CA SER A 428 -7.70 6.62 3.05
C SER A 428 -6.66 6.19 1.99
N PHE A 429 -5.44 5.88 2.41
CA PHE A 429 -4.35 5.45 1.53
C PHE A 429 -4.24 3.93 1.46
N VAL A 430 -4.09 3.26 2.62
CA VAL A 430 -4.03 1.80 2.72
C VAL A 430 -5.42 1.25 2.98
N ARG A 431 -6.02 0.61 1.98
CA ARG A 431 -7.31 -0.07 2.12
C ARG A 431 -7.09 -1.49 2.60
N GLY A 432 -7.25 -1.70 3.89
CA GLY A 432 -6.87 -2.95 4.54
C GLY A 432 -7.78 -3.38 5.69
N TYR A 433 -7.34 -4.44 6.36
CA TYR A 433 -8.04 -5.07 7.46
C TYR A 433 -7.10 -5.26 8.66
N THR A 434 -7.63 -4.99 9.85
CA THR A 434 -7.00 -5.33 11.14
C THR A 434 -7.53 -6.66 11.67
N GLU A 435 -8.82 -6.95 11.40
CA GLU A 435 -9.44 -8.22 11.75
C GLU A 435 -10.33 -8.76 10.63
N LEU A 436 -10.28 -10.07 10.44
CA LEU A 436 -11.19 -10.83 9.59
C LEU A 436 -11.45 -12.18 10.27
N PRO A 437 -12.55 -12.29 11.07
CA PRO A 437 -12.88 -13.51 11.77
C PRO A 437 -13.35 -14.59 10.80
N VAL A 438 -12.65 -15.73 10.78
CA VAL A 438 -12.98 -16.84 9.89
C VAL A 438 -13.06 -18.17 10.64
N ARG A 439 -13.74 -19.13 10.02
CA ARG A 439 -13.76 -20.54 10.39
C ARG A 439 -13.44 -21.40 9.18
N LEU A 440 -12.58 -22.39 9.37
CA LEU A 440 -12.20 -23.33 8.32
C LEU A 440 -13.05 -24.58 8.34
N HIS A 441 -13.53 -24.98 7.17
CA HIS A 441 -14.20 -26.24 6.93
C HIS A 441 -13.27 -27.16 6.12
N LYS A 442 -12.85 -28.28 6.72
CA LYS A 442 -11.93 -29.23 6.09
C LYS A 442 -12.65 -30.02 5.01
N LYS A 443 -11.95 -30.30 3.91
CA LYS A 443 -12.42 -31.30 2.94
C LYS A 443 -12.60 -32.67 3.63
N VAL A 444 -13.74 -33.30 3.40
CA VAL A 444 -14.04 -34.63 3.89
C VAL A 444 -13.32 -35.69 3.06
#